data_9c7419713680845f8e87556403ae5107
#
_entry.id   9c7419713680845f8e87556403ae5107
#
_cell.length_a   1.000
_cell.length_b   1.000
_cell.length_c   1.000
_cell.angle_alpha   90.00
_cell.angle_beta   90.00
_cell.angle_gamma   90.00
#
_symmetry.space_group_name_H-M   'P 1'
#
loop_
_entity.id
_entity.type
_entity.pdbx_description
1 polymer ?
#
loop_
_entity_poly.entity_id
_entity_poly.type
_entity_poly.pdbx_seq_one_letter_code
_entity_poly.pdbx_strand_id
1 'polypeptide(L)'
;MESDKAHVNLEHIALQMTSSLDLNEVLTTISQGLVDELGAAFARIWLLGPGDLCNECFKASSCQNRKICLHLEASAGMYTNLNGEFRRVPLGVAPIGRIAKDNEPIYSADLDNDNRFPDQKWIKTNGFCCYAGYPLIFRDELLGTAAIFGRRKMT
;
A
#
# COMPACT_ATOMS: atom_id res chain seq x y z
N MET A 1 -9.63 -32.20 7.61
CA MET A 1 -9.69 -31.30 8.78
C MET A 1 -10.21 -29.97 8.37
N GLU A 2 -10.98 -29.34 9.20
CA GLU A 2 -11.65 -28.08 8.88
C GLU A 2 -10.67 -26.95 8.55
N SER A 3 -9.55 -26.86 9.26
CA SER A 3 -8.53 -25.85 9.00
C SER A 3 -7.90 -25.98 7.61
N ASP A 4 -7.69 -27.21 7.15
CA ASP A 4 -7.14 -27.45 5.82
C ASP A 4 -8.14 -27.13 4.72
N LYS A 5 -9.43 -27.42 4.94
CA LYS A 5 -10.48 -27.06 3.99
C LYS A 5 -10.66 -25.55 3.86
N ALA A 6 -10.66 -24.83 4.99
CA ALA A 6 -10.76 -23.37 4.98
C ALA A 6 -9.56 -22.76 4.25
N HIS A 7 -8.40 -23.33 4.45
CA HIS A 7 -7.15 -22.88 3.85
C HIS A 7 -7.14 -23.05 2.33
N VAL A 8 -7.57 -24.25 1.87
CA VAL A 8 -7.68 -24.54 0.45
C VAL A 8 -8.73 -23.63 -0.21
N ASN A 9 -9.84 -23.34 0.47
CA ASN A 9 -10.87 -22.45 -0.04
C ASN A 9 -10.35 -21.02 -0.21
N LEU A 10 -9.54 -20.52 0.74
CA LEU A 10 -8.95 -19.19 0.63
C LEU A 10 -7.99 -19.09 -0.55
N GLU A 11 -7.16 -20.11 -0.76
CA GLU A 11 -6.27 -20.16 -1.91
C GLU A 11 -7.06 -20.20 -3.23
N HIS A 12 -8.11 -21.00 -3.27
CA HIS A 12 -8.97 -21.11 -4.44
C HIS A 12 -9.64 -19.77 -4.75
N ILE A 13 -10.15 -19.08 -3.72
CA ILE A 13 -10.74 -17.76 -3.87
C ILE A 13 -9.70 -16.76 -4.37
N ALA A 14 -8.50 -16.78 -3.80
CA ALA A 14 -7.42 -15.90 -4.24
C ALA A 14 -7.05 -16.13 -5.70
N LEU A 15 -6.98 -17.39 -6.12
CA LEU A 15 -6.70 -17.73 -7.52
C LEU A 15 -7.82 -17.26 -8.45
N GLN A 16 -9.07 -17.42 -8.05
CA GLN A 16 -10.21 -16.93 -8.82
C GLN A 16 -10.18 -15.40 -8.93
N MET A 17 -9.83 -14.71 -7.86
CA MET A 17 -9.74 -13.26 -7.83
C MET A 17 -8.63 -12.75 -8.74
N THR A 18 -7.50 -13.45 -8.80
CA THR A 18 -6.39 -13.06 -9.68
C THR A 18 -6.70 -13.30 -11.15
N SER A 19 -7.58 -14.26 -11.45
CA SER A 19 -7.99 -14.56 -12.82
C SER A 19 -9.18 -13.74 -13.29
N SER A 20 -9.86 -13.04 -12.37
CA SER A 20 -11.00 -12.16 -12.65
C SER A 20 -10.68 -10.73 -12.23
N LEU A 21 -11.50 -9.77 -12.65
CA LEU A 21 -11.35 -8.37 -12.23
C LEU A 21 -11.77 -8.11 -10.78
N ASP A 22 -12.26 -9.14 -10.09
CA ASP A 22 -12.81 -9.00 -8.74
C ASP A 22 -11.75 -8.66 -7.69
N LEU A 23 -10.48 -8.97 -7.93
CA LEU A 23 -9.40 -8.62 -7.00
C LEU A 23 -9.34 -7.09 -6.80
N ASN A 24 -9.40 -6.33 -7.87
CA ASN A 24 -9.37 -4.88 -7.77
C ASN A 24 -10.59 -4.34 -7.01
N GLU A 25 -11.75 -4.94 -7.21
CA GLU A 25 -12.97 -4.58 -6.48
C GLU A 25 -12.82 -4.85 -4.98
N VAL A 26 -12.28 -6.00 -4.62
CA VAL A 26 -12.04 -6.36 -3.21
C VAL A 26 -11.07 -5.38 -2.57
N LEU A 27 -9.96 -5.12 -3.21
CA LEU A 27 -8.95 -4.19 -2.69
C LEU A 27 -9.50 -2.76 -2.57
N THR A 28 -10.31 -2.33 -3.54
CA THR A 28 -10.97 -1.02 -3.49
C THR A 28 -11.96 -0.96 -2.33
N THR A 29 -12.74 -2.02 -2.12
CA THR A 29 -13.68 -2.11 -1.01
C THR A 29 -12.97 -2.03 0.33
N ILE A 30 -11.84 -2.73 0.47
CA ILE A 30 -11.02 -2.68 1.69
C ILE A 30 -10.48 -1.26 1.90
N SER A 31 -9.94 -0.65 0.86
CA SER A 31 -9.41 0.71 0.94
C SER A 31 -10.49 1.72 1.33
N GLN A 32 -11.67 1.60 0.75
CA GLN A 32 -12.80 2.46 1.09
C GLN A 32 -13.27 2.24 2.53
N GLY A 33 -13.28 0.99 2.98
CA GLY A 33 -13.60 0.67 4.37
C GLY A 33 -12.63 1.31 5.36
N LEU A 34 -11.35 1.33 5.05
CA LEU A 34 -10.36 2.00 5.89
C LEU A 34 -10.62 3.50 5.99
N VAL A 35 -11.02 4.13 4.88
CA VAL A 35 -11.40 5.54 4.89
C VAL A 35 -12.65 5.76 5.74
N ASP A 36 -13.68 4.96 5.52
CA ASP A 36 -14.99 5.14 6.15
C ASP A 36 -14.97 4.82 7.64
N GLU A 37 -14.30 3.73 8.02
CA GLU A 37 -14.29 3.26 9.42
C GLU A 37 -13.26 3.96 10.29
N LEU A 38 -12.08 4.25 9.75
CA LEU A 38 -11.00 4.87 10.51
C LEU A 38 -10.96 6.39 10.36
N GLY A 39 -11.75 6.95 9.46
CA GLY A 39 -11.71 8.39 9.19
C GLY A 39 -10.43 8.82 8.49
N ALA A 40 -9.77 7.92 7.77
CA ALA A 40 -8.57 8.24 7.02
C ALA A 40 -8.87 9.22 5.89
N ALA A 41 -7.94 10.11 5.60
CA ALA A 41 -8.06 11.03 4.45
C ALA A 41 -7.98 10.26 3.15
N PHE A 42 -7.09 9.28 3.07
CA PHE A 42 -7.03 8.32 1.97
C PHE A 42 -6.32 7.04 2.41
N ALA A 43 -6.58 5.98 1.67
CA ALA A 43 -5.99 4.66 1.89
C ALA A 43 -5.56 4.07 0.55
N ARG A 44 -4.44 3.37 0.55
CA ARG A 44 -3.88 2.75 -0.65
C ARG A 44 -3.35 1.36 -0.36
N ILE A 45 -3.47 0.49 -1.35
CA ILE A 45 -2.93 -0.87 -1.28
C ILE A 45 -2.06 -1.12 -2.50
N TRP A 46 -0.86 -1.62 -2.25
CA TRP A 46 0.10 -2.05 -3.28
C TRP A 46 0.31 -3.55 -3.16
N LEU A 47 0.48 -4.21 -4.29
CA LEU A 47 0.89 -5.60 -4.35
C LEU A 47 2.26 -5.71 -5.00
N LEU A 48 3.05 -6.69 -4.56
CA LEU A 48 4.32 -6.99 -5.19
C LEU A 48 4.09 -7.52 -6.61
N GLY A 49 4.88 -7.05 -7.54
CA GLY A 49 4.84 -7.51 -8.91
C GLY A 49 6.16 -7.28 -9.61
N PRO A 50 6.28 -7.76 -10.86
CA PRO A 50 7.52 -7.59 -11.61
C PRO A 50 7.73 -6.13 -12.00
N GLY A 51 8.99 -5.74 -12.15
CA GLY A 51 9.32 -4.44 -12.73
C GLY A 51 8.89 -4.40 -14.19
N ASP A 52 7.85 -3.64 -14.49
CA ASP A 52 7.23 -3.59 -15.82
C ASP A 52 7.29 -2.21 -16.46
N LEU A 53 7.29 -1.15 -15.67
CA LEU A 53 7.28 0.23 -16.15
C LEU A 53 8.60 0.95 -15.86
N CYS A 54 9.71 0.21 -15.81
CA CYS A 54 10.99 0.76 -15.33
C CYS A 54 11.49 1.96 -16.15
N ASN A 55 11.25 1.97 -17.46
CA ASN A 55 11.67 3.07 -18.32
C ASN A 55 10.79 4.32 -18.14
N GLU A 56 9.61 4.18 -17.58
CA GLU A 56 8.65 5.26 -17.34
C GLU A 56 8.39 5.50 -15.86
N CYS A 57 9.12 4.81 -14.99
CA CYS A 57 8.89 4.87 -13.55
C CYS A 57 9.34 6.21 -12.98
N PHE A 58 8.47 6.88 -12.25
CA PHE A 58 8.77 8.14 -11.58
C PHE A 58 9.91 8.01 -10.55
N LYS A 59 10.18 6.81 -10.09
CA LYS A 59 11.17 6.52 -9.05
C LYS A 59 12.36 5.70 -9.57
N ALA A 60 12.55 5.68 -10.88
CA ALA A 60 13.59 4.88 -11.53
C ALA A 60 15.00 5.22 -11.00
N SER A 61 15.27 6.50 -10.74
CA SER A 61 16.58 6.94 -10.25
C SER A 61 16.92 6.38 -8.88
N SER A 62 15.94 6.04 -8.06
CA SER A 62 16.13 5.49 -6.71
C SER A 62 15.98 3.98 -6.67
N CYS A 63 15.62 3.34 -7.78
CA CYS A 63 15.33 1.92 -7.83
C CYS A 63 16.62 1.10 -7.92
N GLN A 64 16.82 0.21 -6.93
CA GLN A 64 17.98 -0.68 -6.87
C GLN A 64 17.70 -2.07 -7.44
N ASN A 65 16.43 -2.46 -7.55
CA ASN A 65 16.04 -3.76 -8.07
C ASN A 65 14.84 -3.60 -9.00
N ARG A 66 15.09 -3.68 -10.30
CA ARG A 66 14.05 -3.54 -11.32
C ARG A 66 13.27 -4.83 -11.60
N LYS A 67 13.61 -5.92 -10.90
CA LYS A 67 12.91 -7.19 -11.07
C LYS A 67 11.61 -7.26 -10.30
N ILE A 68 11.51 -6.52 -9.17
CA ILE A 68 10.35 -6.55 -8.31
C ILE A 68 10.10 -5.15 -7.75
N CYS A 69 8.83 -4.77 -7.65
CA CYS A 69 8.43 -3.51 -7.03
C CYS A 69 6.99 -3.59 -6.56
N LEU A 70 6.53 -2.56 -5.87
CA LEU A 70 5.14 -2.42 -5.46
C LEU A 70 4.32 -1.81 -6.59
N HIS A 71 3.19 -2.43 -6.90
CA HIS A 71 2.21 -1.97 -7.88
C HIS A 71 1.00 -1.43 -7.15
N LEU A 72 0.63 -0.19 -7.35
CA LEU A 72 -0.57 0.39 -6.74
C LEU A 72 -1.81 -0.22 -7.38
N GLU A 73 -2.60 -0.93 -6.57
CA GLU A 73 -3.77 -1.66 -7.04
C GLU A 73 -5.08 -1.06 -6.57
N ALA A 74 -5.08 -0.30 -5.47
CA ALA A 74 -6.29 0.34 -4.98
C ALA A 74 -5.96 1.65 -4.28
N SER A 75 -6.84 2.63 -4.43
CA SER A 75 -6.73 3.92 -3.76
C SER A 75 -8.13 4.48 -3.52
N ALA A 76 -8.42 4.83 -2.28
CA ALA A 76 -9.73 5.36 -1.87
C ALA A 76 -9.54 6.63 -1.04
N GLY A 77 -10.58 7.45 -0.98
CA GLY A 77 -10.56 8.72 -0.27
C GLY A 77 -10.24 9.87 -1.20
N MET A 78 -9.41 10.81 -0.74
CA MET A 78 -9.12 12.01 -1.53
C MET A 78 -8.29 11.74 -2.78
N TYR A 79 -7.59 10.62 -2.86
CA TYR A 79 -6.86 10.20 -4.05
C TYR A 79 -7.37 8.86 -4.53
N THR A 80 -7.77 8.78 -5.78
CA THR A 80 -8.28 7.55 -6.40
C THR A 80 -7.52 7.15 -7.66
N ASN A 81 -6.60 8.00 -8.13
CA ASN A 81 -5.82 7.74 -9.33
C ASN A 81 -4.76 6.66 -9.07
N LEU A 82 -4.78 5.61 -9.87
CA LEU A 82 -3.82 4.49 -9.78
C LEU A 82 -2.59 4.68 -10.68
N ASN A 83 -2.59 5.72 -11.51
CA ASN A 83 -1.54 5.91 -12.53
C ASN A 83 -0.62 7.10 -12.25
N GLY A 84 -0.65 7.60 -11.01
CA GLY A 84 0.18 8.73 -10.60
C GLY A 84 1.61 8.32 -10.22
N GLU A 85 2.24 9.20 -9.47
CA GLU A 85 3.65 9.07 -9.07
C GLU A 85 3.95 7.78 -8.28
N PHE A 86 2.97 7.30 -7.51
CA PHE A 86 3.13 6.12 -6.68
C PHE A 86 2.58 4.84 -7.31
N ARG A 87 2.31 4.85 -8.62
CA ARG A 87 1.82 3.66 -9.33
C ARG A 87 2.80 2.49 -9.25
N ARG A 88 4.09 2.77 -9.17
CA ARG A 88 5.16 1.80 -8.93
C ARG A 88 6.10 2.36 -7.88
N VAL A 89 6.39 1.57 -6.85
CA VAL A 89 7.30 1.98 -5.78
C VAL A 89 8.34 0.89 -5.58
N PRO A 90 9.62 1.22 -5.79
CA PRO A 90 10.70 0.27 -5.53
C PRO A 90 10.79 -0.09 -4.05
N LEU A 91 11.26 -1.30 -3.75
CA LEU A 91 11.52 -1.71 -2.37
C LEU A 91 12.59 -0.80 -1.77
N GLY A 92 12.33 -0.31 -0.57
CA GLY A 92 13.25 0.59 0.13
C GLY A 92 13.08 2.06 -0.19
N VAL A 93 12.25 2.41 -1.18
CA VAL A 93 11.99 3.80 -1.59
C VAL A 93 10.69 4.28 -0.94
N ALA A 94 10.72 5.46 -0.33
CA ALA A 94 9.62 6.05 0.44
C ALA A 94 9.22 5.16 1.63
N PRO A 95 8.39 5.63 2.55
CA PRO A 95 7.96 4.80 3.68
C PRO A 95 7.32 3.50 3.25
N ILE A 96 6.45 3.53 2.25
CA ILE A 96 5.76 2.32 1.79
C ILE A 96 6.73 1.28 1.22
N GLY A 97 7.75 1.71 0.50
CA GLY A 97 8.78 0.81 -0.03
C GLY A 97 9.67 0.22 1.06
N ARG A 98 9.93 0.99 2.12
CA ARG A 98 10.69 0.50 3.29
C ARG A 98 9.92 -0.58 4.04
N ILE A 99 8.61 -0.43 4.16
CA ILE A 99 7.75 -1.45 4.78
C ILE A 99 7.91 -2.76 4.03
N ALA A 100 7.89 -2.73 2.71
CA ALA A 100 8.05 -3.93 1.89
C ALA A 100 9.45 -4.53 2.03
N LYS A 101 10.48 -3.70 2.05
CA LYS A 101 11.87 -4.16 2.17
C LYS A 101 12.16 -4.78 3.52
N ASP A 102 11.74 -4.12 4.60
CA ASP A 102 12.06 -4.51 5.97
C ASP A 102 11.02 -5.46 6.58
N ASN A 103 9.88 -5.61 5.93
CA ASN A 103 8.75 -6.41 6.38
C ASN A 103 8.26 -6.00 7.78
N GLU A 104 8.26 -4.69 8.04
CA GLU A 104 7.85 -4.11 9.30
C GLU A 104 6.92 -2.92 9.08
N PRO A 105 5.94 -2.71 9.98
CA PRO A 105 5.05 -1.57 9.85
C PRO A 105 5.77 -0.26 10.15
N ILE A 106 5.24 0.83 9.60
CA ILE A 106 5.66 2.19 9.95
C ILE A 106 4.44 2.93 10.45
N TYR A 107 4.57 3.54 11.60
CA TYR A 107 3.53 4.36 12.20
C TYR A 107 4.11 5.72 12.57
N SER A 108 3.36 6.77 12.28
CA SER A 108 3.71 8.12 12.69
C SER A 108 2.48 8.86 13.21
N ALA A 109 2.55 9.34 14.44
CA ALA A 109 1.51 10.18 15.04
C ALA A 109 1.79 11.66 14.86
N ASP A 110 2.97 12.01 14.35
CA ASP A 110 3.39 13.40 14.17
C ASP A 110 4.22 13.53 12.90
N LEU A 111 3.51 13.62 11.77
CA LEU A 111 4.16 13.71 10.46
C LEU A 111 5.00 14.97 10.28
N ASP A 112 4.64 16.07 10.94
CA ASP A 112 5.38 17.33 10.82
C ASP A 112 6.83 17.22 11.33
N ASN A 113 7.07 16.32 12.26
CA ASN A 113 8.39 16.13 12.88
C ASN A 113 9.01 14.77 12.53
N ASP A 114 8.49 14.11 11.50
CA ASP A 114 8.97 12.80 11.11
C ASP A 114 9.79 12.88 9.82
N ASN A 115 11.10 12.73 9.94
CA ASN A 115 12.01 12.86 8.81
C ASN A 115 11.96 11.71 7.81
N ARG A 116 11.20 10.66 8.11
CA ARG A 116 10.94 9.58 7.15
C ARG A 116 10.00 10.04 6.03
N PHE A 117 9.33 11.19 6.22
CA PHE A 117 8.38 11.77 5.28
C PHE A 117 8.94 13.09 4.75
N PRO A 118 9.72 13.05 3.67
CA PRO A 118 10.44 14.25 3.20
C PRO A 118 9.55 15.31 2.55
N ASP A 119 8.37 14.95 2.05
CA ASP A 119 7.48 15.90 1.39
C ASP A 119 6.61 16.66 2.41
N GLN A 120 7.27 17.45 3.24
CA GLN A 120 6.63 18.19 4.32
C GLN A 120 5.67 19.27 3.81
N LYS A 121 5.94 19.83 2.64
CA LYS A 121 5.05 20.84 2.06
C LYS A 121 3.68 20.23 1.71
N TRP A 122 3.69 19.06 1.10
CA TRP A 122 2.48 18.33 0.76
C TRP A 122 1.70 17.92 2.01
N ILE A 123 2.41 17.44 3.03
CA ILE A 123 1.82 17.05 4.31
C ILE A 123 1.10 18.24 4.96
N LYS A 124 1.78 19.37 5.06
CA LYS A 124 1.22 20.58 5.68
C LYS A 124 0.07 21.16 4.89
N THR A 125 0.21 21.24 3.56
CA THR A 125 -0.82 21.77 2.68
C THR A 125 -2.13 21.00 2.83
N ASN A 126 -2.05 19.67 3.00
CA ASN A 126 -3.22 18.81 3.12
C ASN A 126 -3.66 18.57 4.57
N GLY A 127 -2.91 19.07 5.53
CA GLY A 127 -3.26 18.91 6.95
C GLY A 127 -3.12 17.49 7.46
N PHE A 128 -2.25 16.67 6.87
CA PHE A 128 -2.01 15.32 7.35
C PHE A 128 -1.19 15.35 8.63
N CYS A 129 -1.63 14.60 9.63
CA CYS A 129 -0.94 14.54 10.92
C CYS A 129 -0.45 13.14 11.28
N CYS A 130 -1.00 12.09 10.68
CA CYS A 130 -0.63 10.73 11.02
C CYS A 130 -0.61 9.82 9.80
N TYR A 131 0.15 8.74 9.95
CA TYR A 131 0.35 7.71 8.93
C TYR A 131 0.41 6.35 9.59
N ALA A 132 -0.18 5.37 8.96
CA ALA A 132 -0.02 3.97 9.35
C ALA A 132 0.16 3.14 8.08
N GLY A 133 1.24 2.39 8.01
CA GLY A 133 1.53 1.51 6.89
C GLY A 133 1.92 0.13 7.41
N TYR A 134 1.41 -0.90 6.74
CA TYR A 134 1.59 -2.29 7.18
C TYR A 134 1.95 -3.19 6.02
N PRO A 135 2.84 -4.18 6.26
CA PRO A 135 3.05 -5.24 5.29
C PRO A 135 1.84 -6.18 5.27
N LEU A 136 1.44 -6.60 4.08
CA LEU A 136 0.41 -7.60 3.90
C LEU A 136 1.10 -8.95 3.75
N ILE A 137 0.98 -9.79 4.77
CA ILE A 137 1.70 -11.07 4.86
C ILE A 137 0.69 -12.19 4.87
N PHE A 138 0.95 -13.21 4.06
CA PHE A 138 0.18 -14.44 4.04
C PHE A 138 1.16 -15.62 3.98
N ARG A 139 1.05 -16.55 4.94
CA ARG A 139 1.93 -17.72 5.04
C ARG A 139 3.42 -17.35 5.04
N ASP A 140 3.75 -16.34 5.84
CA ASP A 140 5.12 -15.81 5.97
C ASP A 140 5.68 -15.17 4.70
N GLU A 141 4.84 -15.00 3.66
CA GLU A 141 5.23 -14.31 2.44
C GLU A 141 4.64 -12.91 2.38
N LEU A 142 5.45 -11.96 1.97
CA LEU A 142 4.99 -10.60 1.72
C LEU A 142 4.23 -10.57 0.40
N LEU A 143 2.97 -10.16 0.45
CA LEU A 143 2.13 -9.97 -0.74
C LEU A 143 2.15 -8.52 -1.23
N GLY A 144 2.30 -7.59 -0.32
CA GLY A 144 2.24 -6.18 -0.64
C GLY A 144 2.20 -5.33 0.63
N THR A 145 1.68 -4.14 0.50
CA THR A 145 1.61 -3.16 1.60
C THR A 145 0.31 -2.39 1.53
N ALA A 146 -0.13 -1.91 2.70
CA ALA A 146 -1.27 -1.01 2.79
C ALA A 146 -0.89 0.19 3.65
N ALA A 147 -1.38 1.37 3.28
CA ALA A 147 -1.09 2.59 4.03
C ALA A 147 -2.29 3.52 4.06
N ILE A 148 -2.41 4.24 5.16
CA ILE A 148 -3.40 5.29 5.34
C ILE A 148 -2.73 6.56 5.85
N PHE A 149 -3.26 7.70 5.38
CA PHE A 149 -2.94 9.02 5.92
C PHE A 149 -4.17 9.58 6.60
N GLY A 150 -3.98 10.24 7.75
CA GLY A 150 -5.06 10.84 8.50
C GLY A 150 -4.81 12.30 8.82
N ARG A 151 -5.90 13.06 8.96
CA ARG A 151 -5.88 14.47 9.39
C ARG A 151 -6.13 14.63 10.89
N ARG A 152 -6.49 13.53 11.55
CA ARG A 152 -6.72 13.46 12.98
C ARG A 152 -6.04 12.23 13.52
N LYS A 153 -5.72 12.24 14.81
CA LYS A 153 -5.22 11.03 15.45
C LYS A 153 -6.24 9.90 15.28
N MET A 154 -5.78 8.83 14.69
CA MET A 154 -6.57 7.63 14.52
C MET A 154 -6.36 6.75 15.75
N THR A 155 -7.45 6.29 16.32
CA THR A 155 -7.42 5.41 17.50
C THR A 155 -7.52 3.96 17.11
#